data_cc54606c9e5a33a741b06d054cdfa347
#
_entry.id   cc54606c9e5a33a741b06d054cdfa347
#
_cell.length_a   1.000
_cell.length_b   1.000
_cell.length_c   1.000
_cell.angle_alpha   90.00
_cell.angle_beta   90.00
_cell.angle_gamma   90.00
#
_symmetry.space_group_name_H-M   'P 1'
#
loop_
_entity.id
_entity.type
_entity.pdbx_description
1 polymer ?
#
loop_
_entity_poly.entity_id
_entity_poly.type
_entity_poly.pdbx_seq_one_letter_code
_entity_poly.pdbx_strand_id
1 'polypeptide(L)'
;MEDAEIFVAQRKPGRDQSYFTDLAGKRLAVFSGYHYAFAGFNPDPKNMAEHFNATLTYSHDSNLLMVARGRADIALVTRSYLSDFMVRNADMAGQFLVSERIDQVYHHYALVRPKAPITGAAFAELLKHLRESGEMLKIFEPYRIDVRPVP
;
A
#
# COMPACT_ATOMS: atom_id res chain seq x y z
N MET A 1 -5.86 7.36 -10.81
CA MET A 1 -5.88 7.17 -9.35
C MET A 1 -4.53 6.58 -8.95
N GLU A 2 -3.93 7.11 -7.90
CA GLU A 2 -2.64 6.65 -7.40
C GLU A 2 -2.78 6.08 -5.99
N ASP A 3 -1.97 5.08 -5.67
CA ASP A 3 -1.73 4.60 -4.32
C ASP A 3 -0.23 4.33 -4.15
N ALA A 4 0.25 4.33 -2.92
CA ALA A 4 1.66 4.15 -2.64
C ALA A 4 1.87 2.94 -1.74
N GLU A 5 2.84 2.10 -2.09
CA GLU A 5 3.37 1.08 -1.19
C GLU A 5 4.33 1.74 -0.20
N ILE A 6 4.07 1.56 1.08
CA ILE A 6 4.79 2.21 2.18
C ILE A 6 5.28 1.19 3.21
N PHE A 7 6.28 1.60 3.98
CA PHE A 7 6.82 0.80 5.08
C PHE A 7 6.12 1.20 6.38
N VAL A 8 5.78 0.21 7.19
CA VAL A 8 5.12 0.39 8.48
C VAL A 8 5.88 -0.38 9.55
N ALA A 9 6.26 0.28 10.64
CA ALA A 9 6.93 -0.32 11.77
C ALA A 9 6.12 -0.12 13.06
N GLN A 10 6.44 -0.86 14.10
CA GLN A 10 5.90 -0.58 15.43
C GLN A 10 6.48 0.74 15.94
N ARG A 11 5.63 1.63 16.45
CA ARG A 11 6.05 2.87 17.12
C ARG A 11 6.74 2.52 18.44
N LYS A 12 7.96 3.01 18.63
CA LYS A 12 8.74 2.84 19.86
C LYS A 12 9.44 4.14 20.23
N PRO A 13 9.76 4.38 21.50
CA PRO A 13 10.61 5.52 21.90
C PRO A 13 11.92 5.53 21.11
N GLY A 14 12.32 6.68 20.59
CA GLY A 14 13.55 6.86 19.81
C GLY A 14 13.54 6.29 18.39
N ARG A 15 12.42 5.71 17.94
CA ARG A 15 12.28 5.24 16.55
C ARG A 15 11.62 6.33 15.73
N ASP A 16 12.32 6.79 14.68
CA ASP A 16 11.90 7.83 13.75
C ASP A 16 12.01 7.39 12.29
N GLN A 17 11.96 8.31 11.35
CA GLN A 17 12.00 8.03 9.91
C GLN A 17 13.32 7.39 9.45
N SER A 18 14.42 7.60 10.17
CA SER A 18 15.70 6.96 9.85
C SER A 18 15.66 5.44 9.95
N TYR A 19 14.70 4.91 10.71
CA TYR A 19 14.48 3.47 10.83
C TYR A 19 14.19 2.77 9.49
N PHE A 20 13.64 3.50 8.53
CA PHE A 20 13.29 2.97 7.21
C PHE A 20 14.37 3.17 6.14
N THR A 21 15.47 3.85 6.47
CA THR A 21 16.55 4.13 5.51
C THR A 21 17.25 2.86 5.06
N ASP A 22 17.52 1.96 5.99
CA ASP A 22 18.16 0.67 5.72
C ASP A 22 17.22 -0.47 6.16
N LEU A 23 17.04 -1.46 5.28
CA LEU A 23 16.25 -2.65 5.55
C LEU A 23 17.10 -3.86 5.97
N ALA A 24 18.43 -3.76 5.89
CA ALA A 24 19.33 -4.87 6.22
C ALA A 24 19.11 -5.36 7.67
N GLY A 25 19.06 -6.66 7.83
CA GLY A 25 18.89 -7.31 9.12
C GLY A 25 17.50 -7.19 9.75
N LYS A 26 16.56 -6.47 9.12
CA LYS A 26 15.18 -6.36 9.61
C LYS A 26 14.32 -7.49 9.06
N ARG A 27 13.40 -7.97 9.89
CA ARG A 27 12.40 -8.98 9.51
C ARG A 27 11.25 -8.25 8.80
N LEU A 28 11.05 -8.56 7.52
CA LEU A 28 9.99 -7.95 6.72
C LEU A 28 8.76 -8.85 6.69
N ALA A 29 7.57 -8.27 6.71
CA ALA A 29 6.30 -8.94 6.43
C ALA A 29 5.72 -8.35 5.15
N VAL A 30 5.55 -9.18 4.12
CA VAL A 30 5.17 -8.74 2.78
C VAL A 30 4.09 -9.64 2.19
N PHE A 31 3.36 -9.15 1.19
CA PHE A 31 2.34 -9.93 0.53
C PHE A 31 2.96 -10.80 -0.56
N SER A 32 2.59 -12.08 -0.57
CA SER A 32 3.11 -13.06 -1.53
C SER A 32 2.71 -12.73 -2.96
N GLY A 33 3.68 -12.76 -3.87
CA GLY A 33 3.46 -12.47 -5.29
C GLY A 33 3.46 -10.99 -5.66
N TYR A 34 3.61 -10.07 -4.69
CA TYR A 34 3.79 -8.64 -4.99
C TYR A 34 5.23 -8.36 -5.47
N HIS A 35 5.36 -7.40 -6.36
CA HIS A 35 6.62 -6.95 -6.92
C HIS A 35 7.05 -5.65 -6.21
N TYR A 36 8.00 -5.75 -5.29
CA TYR A 36 8.47 -4.63 -4.49
C TYR A 36 9.72 -3.98 -5.10
N ALA A 37 9.77 -2.66 -5.12
CA ALA A 37 10.92 -1.94 -5.68
C ALA A 37 12.20 -2.18 -4.88
N PHE A 38 12.11 -2.28 -3.53
CA PHE A 38 13.28 -2.58 -2.69
C PHE A 38 13.94 -3.92 -3.04
N ALA A 39 13.18 -4.86 -3.62
CA ALA A 39 13.66 -6.18 -4.04
C ALA A 39 13.94 -6.27 -5.56
N GLY A 40 14.05 -5.12 -6.25
CA GLY A 40 14.25 -5.09 -7.71
C GLY A 40 13.08 -5.70 -8.48
N PHE A 41 11.88 -5.63 -7.93
CA PHE A 41 10.65 -6.20 -8.49
C PHE A 41 10.67 -7.73 -8.68
N ASN A 42 11.58 -8.44 -8.01
CA ASN A 42 11.63 -9.90 -8.03
C ASN A 42 10.69 -10.47 -6.94
N PRO A 43 9.56 -11.13 -7.30
CA PRO A 43 8.61 -11.68 -6.34
C PRO A 43 8.97 -13.10 -5.89
N ASP A 44 10.09 -13.67 -6.35
CA ASP A 44 10.47 -15.04 -6.04
C ASP A 44 10.54 -15.25 -4.52
N PRO A 45 9.80 -16.22 -3.94
CA PRO A 45 9.73 -16.42 -2.51
C PRO A 45 11.07 -16.75 -1.87
N LYS A 46 11.92 -17.49 -2.56
CA LYS A 46 13.24 -17.86 -2.07
C LYS A 46 14.15 -16.64 -2.03
N ASN A 47 14.15 -15.84 -3.10
CA ASN A 47 14.87 -14.56 -3.14
C ASN A 47 14.44 -13.62 -2.00
N MET A 48 13.14 -13.50 -1.77
CA MET A 48 12.58 -12.65 -0.71
C MET A 48 13.01 -13.12 0.68
N ALA A 49 12.99 -14.43 0.94
CA ALA A 49 13.37 -14.97 2.23
C ALA A 49 14.90 -14.88 2.49
N GLU A 50 15.72 -15.25 1.51
CA GLU A 50 17.18 -15.37 1.68
C GLU A 50 17.88 -14.00 1.67
N HIS A 51 17.48 -13.07 0.81
CA HIS A 51 18.16 -11.79 0.65
C HIS A 51 17.55 -10.65 1.47
N PHE A 52 16.25 -10.76 1.79
CA PHE A 52 15.51 -9.67 2.46
C PHE A 52 14.91 -10.07 3.81
N ASN A 53 15.17 -11.28 4.29
CA ASN A 53 14.60 -11.79 5.55
C ASN A 53 13.08 -11.57 5.63
N ALA A 54 12.40 -11.81 4.50
CA ALA A 54 10.99 -11.53 4.34
C ALA A 54 10.13 -12.76 4.64
N THR A 55 9.11 -12.58 5.46
CA THR A 55 8.00 -13.53 5.62
C THR A 55 6.90 -13.14 4.66
N LEU A 56 6.53 -14.06 3.76
CA LEU A 56 5.46 -13.86 2.79
C LEU A 56 4.13 -14.36 3.35
N THR A 57 3.12 -13.53 3.27
CA THR A 57 1.74 -13.85 3.68
C THR A 57 0.76 -13.58 2.55
N TYR A 58 -0.51 -13.96 2.74
CA TYR A 58 -1.61 -13.63 1.84
C TYR A 58 -2.61 -12.67 2.48
N SER A 59 -2.15 -11.90 3.50
CA SER A 59 -3.02 -10.98 4.24
C SER A 59 -2.24 -9.78 4.74
N HIS A 60 -2.62 -8.59 4.29
CA HIS A 60 -2.07 -7.33 4.80
C HIS A 60 -2.40 -7.13 6.29
N ASP A 61 -3.59 -7.58 6.75
CA ASP A 61 -3.93 -7.56 8.18
C ASP A 61 -2.90 -8.39 8.97
N SER A 62 -2.56 -9.59 8.49
CA SER A 62 -1.54 -10.42 9.13
C SER A 62 -0.18 -9.72 9.18
N ASN A 63 0.23 -9.04 8.11
CA ASN A 63 1.49 -8.30 8.07
C ASN A 63 1.53 -7.19 9.13
N LEU A 64 0.47 -6.39 9.21
CA LEU A 64 0.36 -5.31 10.21
C LEU A 64 0.32 -5.86 11.64
N LEU A 65 -0.42 -6.95 11.88
CA LEU A 65 -0.47 -7.62 13.17
C LEU A 65 0.88 -8.25 13.57
N MET A 66 1.66 -8.75 12.62
CA MET A 66 3.02 -9.22 12.90
C MET A 66 3.90 -8.09 13.41
N VAL A 67 3.82 -6.92 12.80
CA VAL A 67 4.56 -5.72 13.25
C VAL A 67 4.08 -5.26 14.62
N ALA A 68 2.77 -5.14 14.84
CA ALA A 68 2.20 -4.72 16.13
C ALA A 68 2.62 -5.64 17.28
N ARG A 69 2.77 -6.94 17.01
CA ARG A 69 3.18 -7.96 17.99
C ARG A 69 4.70 -8.20 18.06
N GLY A 70 5.51 -7.42 17.33
CA GLY A 70 6.98 -7.56 17.29
C GLY A 70 7.49 -8.83 16.62
N ARG A 71 6.65 -9.50 15.82
CA ARG A 71 7.03 -10.70 15.05
C ARG A 71 7.73 -10.34 13.74
N ALA A 72 7.44 -9.16 13.19
CA ALA A 72 8.18 -8.52 12.11
C ALA A 72 8.60 -7.12 12.54
N ASP A 73 9.64 -6.59 11.91
CA ASP A 73 10.16 -5.26 12.19
C ASP A 73 9.50 -4.21 11.31
N ILE A 74 9.22 -4.58 10.06
CA ILE A 74 8.57 -3.72 9.06
C ILE A 74 7.57 -4.55 8.26
N ALA A 75 6.37 -4.00 8.01
CA ALA A 75 5.44 -4.49 7.01
C ALA A 75 5.41 -3.53 5.82
N LEU A 76 5.17 -4.06 4.61
CA LEU A 76 4.84 -3.27 3.43
C LEU A 76 3.35 -3.45 3.11
N VAL A 77 2.67 -2.34 2.93
CA VAL A 77 1.25 -2.27 2.60
C VAL A 77 0.97 -1.01 1.81
N THR A 78 -0.12 -0.98 1.05
CA THR A 78 -0.55 0.27 0.42
C THR A 78 -1.06 1.27 1.45
N ARG A 79 -0.91 2.56 1.14
CA ARG A 79 -1.36 3.64 2.03
C ARG A 79 -2.87 3.59 2.26
N SER A 80 -3.64 3.29 1.22
CA SER A 80 -5.09 3.13 1.32
C SER A 80 -5.48 1.97 2.24
N TYR A 81 -4.79 0.82 2.12
CA TYR A 81 -5.04 -0.32 2.97
C TYR A 81 -4.74 -0.03 4.45
N LEU A 82 -3.59 0.61 4.73
CA LEU A 82 -3.26 1.01 6.09
C LEU A 82 -4.31 1.95 6.68
N SER A 83 -4.80 2.90 5.88
CA SER A 83 -5.86 3.83 6.32
C SER A 83 -7.13 3.10 6.71
N ASP A 84 -7.59 2.15 5.89
CA ASP A 84 -8.75 1.31 6.20
C ASP A 84 -8.52 0.43 7.43
N PHE A 85 -7.34 -0.20 7.53
CA PHE A 85 -6.98 -1.00 8.69
C PHE A 85 -7.04 -0.19 10.00
N MET A 86 -6.50 1.03 9.99
CA MET A 86 -6.52 1.90 11.19
C MET A 86 -7.93 2.36 11.57
N VAL A 87 -8.83 2.49 10.61
CA VAL A 87 -10.25 2.78 10.90
C VAL A 87 -10.93 1.57 11.54
N ARG A 88 -10.71 0.39 10.99
CA ARG A 88 -11.26 -0.88 11.54
C ARG A 88 -10.65 -1.29 12.88
N ASN A 89 -9.45 -0.81 13.20
CA ASN A 89 -8.67 -1.15 14.41
C ASN A 89 -8.17 0.14 15.08
N ALA A 90 -9.08 1.01 15.47
CA ALA A 90 -8.76 2.34 15.98
C ALA A 90 -7.88 2.32 17.25
N ASP A 91 -8.01 1.29 18.07
CA ASP A 91 -7.18 1.03 19.26
C ASP A 91 -5.72 0.74 18.93
N MET A 92 -5.43 0.32 17.71
CA MET A 92 -4.09 0.02 17.24
C MET A 92 -3.45 1.19 16.44
N ALA A 93 -4.22 2.17 16.01
CA ALA A 93 -3.74 3.24 15.11
C ALA A 93 -2.50 3.97 15.66
N GLY A 94 -2.43 4.20 16.98
CA GLY A 94 -1.28 4.84 17.63
C GLY A 94 -0.02 3.96 17.74
N GLN A 95 -0.10 2.67 17.44
CA GLN A 95 1.00 1.71 17.60
C GLN A 95 1.94 1.69 16.39
N PHE A 96 1.58 2.35 15.29
CA PHE A 96 2.36 2.31 14.05
C PHE A 96 3.15 3.59 13.82
N LEU A 97 4.40 3.42 13.39
CA LEU A 97 5.21 4.43 12.73
C LEU A 97 5.10 4.18 11.22
N VAL A 98 4.60 5.16 10.51
CA VAL A 98 4.41 5.10 9.05
C VAL A 98 5.56 5.83 8.38
N SER A 99 6.14 5.21 7.36
CA SER A 99 7.27 5.76 6.63
C SER A 99 6.84 6.90 5.71
N GLU A 100 7.66 7.94 5.63
CA GLU A 100 7.63 8.94 4.56
C GLU A 100 8.26 8.37 3.27
N ARG A 101 9.20 7.43 3.42
CA ARG A 101 9.75 6.68 2.30
C ARG A 101 8.67 5.85 1.64
N ILE A 102 8.57 5.95 0.32
CA ILE A 102 7.69 5.17 -0.54
C ILE A 102 8.53 4.09 -1.21
N ASP A 103 8.04 2.85 -1.25
CA ASP A 103 8.68 1.78 -2.03
C ASP A 103 8.37 1.96 -3.52
N GLN A 104 7.09 2.15 -3.84
CA GLN A 104 6.63 2.40 -5.19
C GLN A 104 5.26 3.10 -5.19
N VAL A 105 4.93 3.71 -6.33
CA VAL A 105 3.62 4.30 -6.58
C VAL A 105 2.90 3.47 -7.64
N TYR A 106 1.66 3.11 -7.33
CA TYR A 106 0.78 2.42 -8.27
C TYR A 106 -0.08 3.44 -9.03
N HIS A 107 -0.01 3.38 -10.34
CA HIS A 107 -0.90 4.13 -11.22
C HIS A 107 -2.02 3.19 -11.70
N HIS A 108 -3.23 3.39 -11.19
CA HIS A 108 -4.36 2.54 -11.54
C HIS A 108 -5.05 3.05 -12.81
N TYR A 109 -5.24 2.14 -13.76
CA TYR A 109 -5.92 2.38 -15.02
C TYR A 109 -7.20 1.54 -15.10
N ALA A 110 -8.23 2.10 -15.74
CA ALA A 110 -9.41 1.35 -16.12
C ALA A 110 -9.19 0.72 -17.50
N LEU A 111 -9.46 -0.57 -17.63
CA LEU A 111 -9.37 -1.29 -18.90
C LEU A 111 -10.80 -1.59 -19.40
N VAL A 112 -11.10 -1.12 -20.60
CA VAL A 112 -12.35 -1.41 -21.27
C VAL A 112 -12.10 -2.46 -22.37
N ARG A 113 -12.71 -3.63 -22.24
CA ARG A 113 -12.52 -4.73 -23.21
C ARG A 113 -13.11 -4.37 -24.57
N PRO A 114 -12.59 -4.91 -25.69
CA PRO A 114 -13.24 -4.81 -26.99
C PRO A 114 -14.69 -5.30 -26.94
N LYS A 115 -15.58 -4.61 -27.65
CA LYS A 115 -17.03 -4.91 -27.69
C LYS A 115 -17.74 -4.83 -26.33
N ALA A 116 -17.23 -4.05 -25.39
CA ALA A 116 -17.96 -3.71 -24.17
C ALA A 116 -19.20 -2.85 -24.50
N PRO A 117 -20.25 -2.84 -23.64
CA PRO A 117 -21.41 -1.97 -23.82
C PRO A 117 -21.08 -0.49 -23.83
N ILE A 118 -19.93 -0.11 -23.27
CA ILE A 118 -19.40 1.25 -23.25
C ILE A 118 -18.02 1.29 -23.92
N THR A 119 -17.74 2.31 -24.69
CA THR A 119 -16.39 2.52 -25.25
C THR A 119 -15.43 3.09 -24.22
N GLY A 120 -14.12 2.92 -24.44
CA GLY A 120 -13.10 3.54 -23.56
C GLY A 120 -13.24 5.06 -23.48
N ALA A 121 -13.54 5.72 -24.59
CA ALA A 121 -13.77 7.17 -24.64
C ALA A 121 -14.98 7.58 -23.80
N ALA A 122 -16.13 6.90 -23.98
CA ALA A 122 -17.34 7.19 -23.20
C ALA A 122 -17.12 6.91 -21.70
N PHE A 123 -16.36 5.88 -21.35
CA PHE A 123 -16.00 5.61 -19.95
C PHE A 123 -15.08 6.69 -19.37
N ALA A 124 -14.11 7.18 -20.15
CA ALA A 124 -13.24 8.27 -19.73
C ALA A 124 -14.03 9.58 -19.47
N GLU A 125 -14.99 9.93 -20.34
CA GLU A 125 -15.87 11.09 -20.13
C GLU A 125 -16.76 10.93 -18.89
N LEU A 126 -17.27 9.72 -18.62
CA LEU A 126 -18.00 9.42 -17.38
C LEU A 126 -17.13 9.66 -16.14
N LEU A 127 -15.90 9.13 -16.12
CA LEU A 127 -14.97 9.35 -15.01
C LEU A 127 -14.61 10.83 -14.82
N LYS A 128 -14.43 11.55 -15.93
CA LYS A 128 -14.20 13.00 -15.90
C LYS A 128 -15.39 13.73 -15.28
N HIS A 129 -16.60 13.41 -15.69
CA HIS A 129 -17.81 14.00 -15.11
C HIS A 129 -17.96 13.71 -13.62
N LEU A 130 -17.75 12.47 -13.19
CA LEU A 130 -17.78 12.08 -11.77
C LEU A 130 -16.74 12.85 -10.93
N ARG A 131 -15.59 13.13 -11.50
CA ARG A 131 -14.55 13.93 -10.86
C ARG A 131 -14.95 15.40 -10.75
N GLU A 132 -15.43 16.00 -11.85
CA GLU A 132 -15.82 17.40 -11.92
C GLU A 132 -17.05 17.72 -11.05
N SER A 133 -17.99 16.78 -10.93
CA SER A 133 -19.14 16.89 -10.04
C SER A 133 -18.82 16.67 -8.55
N GLY A 134 -17.61 16.19 -8.22
CA GLY A 134 -17.23 15.82 -6.85
C GLY A 134 -17.78 14.48 -6.37
N GLU A 135 -18.55 13.76 -7.18
CA GLU A 135 -19.07 12.43 -6.81
C GLU A 135 -17.95 11.41 -6.61
N MET A 136 -16.90 11.47 -7.43
CA MET A 136 -15.73 10.59 -7.28
C MET A 136 -15.06 10.78 -5.92
N LEU A 137 -14.95 12.03 -5.45
CA LEU A 137 -14.37 12.31 -4.12
C LEU A 137 -15.21 11.66 -3.02
N LYS A 138 -16.53 11.78 -3.06
CA LYS A 138 -17.43 11.14 -2.08
C LYS A 138 -17.28 9.61 -2.05
N ILE A 139 -17.08 8.98 -3.21
CA ILE A 139 -16.87 7.53 -3.32
C ILE A 139 -15.57 7.11 -2.65
N PHE A 140 -14.49 7.88 -2.83
CA PHE A 140 -13.15 7.50 -2.39
C PHE A 140 -12.74 8.07 -1.01
N GLU A 141 -13.45 9.08 -0.51
CA GLU A 141 -13.19 9.70 0.79
C GLU A 141 -13.12 8.70 1.96
N PRO A 142 -14.05 7.72 2.09
CA PRO A 142 -13.98 6.71 3.14
C PRO A 142 -12.71 5.87 3.12
N TYR A 143 -12.12 5.69 1.94
CA TYR A 143 -10.90 4.91 1.73
C TYR A 143 -9.63 5.76 1.79
N ARG A 144 -9.74 7.08 1.98
CA ARG A 144 -8.62 8.04 1.98
C ARG A 144 -7.72 7.93 0.74
N ILE A 145 -8.34 7.62 -0.40
CA ILE A 145 -7.66 7.51 -1.69
C ILE A 145 -7.65 8.89 -2.34
N ASP A 146 -6.48 9.32 -2.78
CA ASP A 146 -6.34 10.56 -3.54
C ASP A 146 -6.82 10.35 -4.98
N VAL A 147 -7.85 11.10 -5.36
CA VAL A 147 -8.44 11.05 -6.70
C VAL A 147 -8.01 12.21 -7.60
N ARG A 148 -6.98 12.97 -7.18
CA ARG A 148 -6.45 14.06 -8.01
C ARG A 148 -5.90 13.50 -9.33
N PRO A 149 -5.98 14.29 -10.42
CA PRO A 149 -5.38 13.88 -11.69
C PRO A 149 -3.88 13.69 -11.49
N VAL A 150 -3.35 12.60 -12.06
CA VAL A 150 -1.92 12.50 -12.33
C VAL A 150 -1.63 13.53 -13.41
N PRO A 151 -0.66 14.44 -13.24
CA PRO A 151 -0.28 15.41 -14.26
C PRO A 151 0.20 14.75 -15.55
#